data_dfd65d79f9fa8afb18917653fe4ac078
#
_entry.id   dfd65d79f9fa8afb18917653fe4ac078
#
_cell.length_a   1.000
_cell.length_b   1.000
_cell.length_c   1.000
_cell.angle_alpha   90.00
_cell.angle_beta   90.00
_cell.angle_gamma   90.00
#
_symmetry.space_group_name_H-M   'P 1'
#
loop_
_entity.id
_entity.type
_entity.pdbx_description
1 polymer ?
#
loop_
_entity_poly.entity_id
_entity_poly.type
_entity_poly.pdbx_seq_one_letter_code
_entity_poly.pdbx_strand_id
1 'polypeptide(L)'
;MGVFENALANQDDHCEAYNRSAFILNQNLDKHILVPLAKTYRYVLPQPAQVGVTNFFDNISEAPSVVNDVLQASFLQAASDAWRFALNSTLGIFGIFDVAKAMGLQPHYTDFGLTLAKWGWSDSTYLVMPILGPSTLRDGGGLIINYFSFSVYQYINPFAVRAGLLGLNLLNARSNALDFASLMETASFDPYVFQRNAYLQHRQYLIQQTLAEKPFYIPNDTVPWKDKVSTNRSHKYR
;
A
#
# COMPACT_ATOMS: atom_id res chain seq x y z
N MET A 1 -22.03 13.32 1.04
CA MET A 1 -21.85 12.22 0.09
C MET A 1 -21.85 12.71 -1.37
N GLY A 2 -22.75 13.57 -1.80
CA GLY A 2 -22.89 13.96 -3.23
C GLY A 2 -21.78 14.82 -3.84
N VAL A 3 -20.88 15.44 -3.09
CA VAL A 3 -19.81 16.30 -3.64
C VAL A 3 -18.62 15.48 -4.15
N PHE A 4 -18.37 14.31 -3.57
CA PHE A 4 -17.27 13.42 -3.97
C PHE A 4 -17.62 12.59 -5.21
N GLU A 5 -18.88 12.21 -5.39
CA GLU A 5 -19.34 11.47 -6.57
C GLU A 5 -19.19 12.29 -7.86
N ASN A 6 -19.45 13.60 -7.80
CA ASN A 6 -19.32 14.47 -8.96
C ASN A 6 -17.87 14.80 -9.34
N ALA A 7 -16.93 14.78 -8.40
CA ALA A 7 -15.52 15.08 -8.68
C ALA A 7 -14.82 13.91 -9.42
N LEU A 8 -15.21 12.67 -9.16
CA LEU A 8 -14.63 11.48 -9.80
C LEU A 8 -15.29 11.16 -11.16
N ALA A 9 -16.57 11.47 -11.32
CA ALA A 9 -17.27 11.29 -12.60
C ALA A 9 -16.76 12.23 -13.70
N ASN A 10 -16.10 13.33 -13.34
CA ASN A 10 -15.65 14.39 -14.25
C ASN A 10 -14.13 14.43 -14.46
N GLN A 11 -13.36 13.43 -14.00
CA GLN A 11 -11.96 13.31 -14.41
C GLN A 11 -11.93 12.71 -15.82
N ASP A 12 -11.74 13.58 -16.81
CA ASP A 12 -11.54 13.19 -18.21
C ASP A 12 -10.36 12.19 -18.26
N ASP A 13 -10.64 10.98 -18.75
CA ASP A 13 -9.60 10.00 -19.00
C ASP A 13 -8.87 10.35 -20.30
N HIS A 14 -7.85 11.18 -20.20
CA HIS A 14 -7.09 11.69 -21.35
C HIS A 14 -6.44 10.57 -22.19
N CYS A 15 -6.30 9.37 -21.61
CA CYS A 15 -5.69 8.21 -22.24
C CYS A 15 -6.66 7.04 -22.40
N GLU A 16 -7.98 7.26 -22.43
CA GLU A 16 -8.99 6.20 -22.39
C GLU A 16 -8.79 5.11 -23.43
N ALA A 17 -8.48 5.45 -24.68
CA ALA A 17 -8.29 4.47 -25.76
C ALA A 17 -7.10 3.52 -25.46
N TYR A 18 -5.99 4.08 -24.98
CA TYR A 18 -4.84 3.31 -24.53
C TYR A 18 -5.18 2.47 -23.29
N ASN A 19 -5.80 3.09 -22.29
CA ASN A 19 -6.15 2.47 -21.02
C ASN A 19 -7.10 1.29 -21.21
N ARG A 20 -8.11 1.40 -22.07
CA ARG A 20 -9.01 0.30 -22.42
C ARG A 20 -8.28 -0.84 -23.12
N SER A 21 -7.35 -0.53 -24.02
CA SER A 21 -6.55 -1.57 -24.70
C SER A 21 -5.64 -2.33 -23.73
N ALA A 22 -4.96 -1.61 -22.84
CA ALA A 22 -4.14 -2.19 -21.76
C ALA A 22 -4.99 -2.99 -20.76
N PHE A 23 -6.19 -2.50 -20.42
CA PHE A 23 -7.14 -3.21 -19.57
C PHE A 23 -7.57 -4.55 -20.18
N ILE A 24 -7.93 -4.55 -21.47
CA ILE A 24 -8.32 -5.80 -22.18
C ILE A 24 -7.16 -6.81 -22.20
N LEU A 25 -5.93 -6.33 -22.45
CA LEU A 25 -4.74 -7.19 -22.38
C LEU A 25 -4.59 -7.81 -20.99
N ASN A 26 -4.66 -6.96 -19.93
CA ASN A 26 -4.54 -7.41 -18.55
C ASN A 26 -5.65 -8.39 -18.16
N GLN A 27 -6.88 -8.13 -18.58
CA GLN A 27 -8.03 -9.01 -18.32
C GLN A 27 -7.86 -10.37 -19.01
N ASN A 28 -7.33 -10.40 -20.22
CA ASN A 28 -7.05 -11.66 -20.92
C ASN A 28 -5.93 -12.45 -20.24
N LEU A 29 -4.84 -11.79 -19.82
CA LEU A 29 -3.76 -12.43 -19.06
C LEU A 29 -4.28 -12.96 -17.73
N ASP A 30 -5.09 -12.16 -17.02
CA ASP A 30 -5.69 -12.57 -15.75
C ASP A 30 -6.58 -13.80 -15.91
N LYS A 31 -7.53 -13.75 -16.84
CA LYS A 31 -8.50 -14.82 -17.05
C LYS A 31 -7.86 -16.14 -17.49
N HIS A 32 -6.88 -16.09 -18.36
CA HIS A 32 -6.31 -17.30 -18.98
C HIS A 32 -5.07 -17.83 -18.25
N ILE A 33 -4.38 -16.99 -17.47
CA ILE A 33 -3.13 -17.37 -16.80
C ILE A 33 -3.26 -17.22 -15.29
N LEU A 34 -3.52 -16.00 -14.77
CA LEU A 34 -3.44 -15.74 -13.33
C LEU A 34 -4.57 -16.43 -12.55
N VAL A 35 -5.79 -16.39 -13.04
CA VAL A 35 -6.95 -17.02 -12.36
C VAL A 35 -6.80 -18.53 -12.25
N PRO A 36 -6.45 -19.29 -13.32
CA PRO A 36 -6.19 -20.72 -13.20
C PRO A 36 -5.07 -21.06 -12.22
N LEU A 37 -3.95 -20.33 -12.29
CA LEU A 37 -2.83 -20.52 -11.39
C LEU A 37 -3.18 -20.19 -9.94
N ALA A 38 -3.92 -19.09 -9.70
CA ALA A 38 -4.37 -18.70 -8.36
C ALA A 38 -5.37 -19.71 -7.75
N LYS A 39 -6.26 -20.29 -8.55
CA LYS A 39 -7.14 -21.38 -8.12
C LYS A 39 -6.35 -22.63 -7.75
N THR A 40 -5.35 -23.02 -8.56
CA THR A 40 -4.45 -24.14 -8.27
C THR A 40 -3.67 -23.89 -6.98
N TYR A 41 -3.13 -22.69 -6.81
CA TYR A 41 -2.44 -22.27 -5.58
C TYR A 41 -3.33 -22.44 -4.34
N ARG A 42 -4.58 -21.95 -4.38
CA ARG A 42 -5.56 -22.12 -3.29
C ARG A 42 -5.93 -23.57 -3.02
N TYR A 43 -5.94 -24.40 -4.04
CA TYR A 43 -6.26 -25.82 -3.91
C TYR A 43 -5.11 -26.61 -3.26
N VAL A 44 -3.87 -26.29 -3.63
CA VAL A 44 -2.67 -27.02 -3.17
C VAL A 44 -2.23 -26.57 -1.78
N LEU A 45 -2.26 -25.26 -1.50
CA LEU A 45 -1.82 -24.72 -0.22
C LEU A 45 -2.98 -24.62 0.78
N PRO A 46 -2.85 -25.20 1.99
CA PRO A 46 -3.83 -25.01 3.05
C PRO A 46 -3.84 -23.52 3.51
N GLN A 47 -4.99 -23.06 3.99
CA GLN A 47 -5.19 -21.67 4.38
C GLN A 47 -4.11 -21.09 5.32
N PRO A 48 -3.64 -21.80 6.36
CA PRO A 48 -2.56 -21.27 7.21
C PRO A 48 -1.26 -21.01 6.45
N ALA A 49 -0.94 -21.82 5.43
CA ALA A 49 0.25 -21.61 4.60
C ALA A 49 0.06 -20.39 3.68
N GLN A 50 -1.14 -20.18 3.11
CA GLN A 50 -1.45 -18.99 2.32
C GLN A 50 -1.30 -17.70 3.17
N VAL A 51 -1.78 -17.71 4.41
CA VAL A 51 -1.60 -16.61 5.38
C VAL A 51 -0.11 -16.37 5.65
N GLY A 52 0.67 -17.43 5.88
CA GLY A 52 2.11 -17.30 6.08
C GLY A 52 2.85 -16.70 4.89
N VAL A 53 2.47 -17.09 3.66
CA VAL A 53 3.03 -16.48 2.43
C VAL A 53 2.63 -15.01 2.31
N THR A 54 1.39 -14.65 2.63
CA THR A 54 0.94 -13.26 2.64
C THR A 54 1.75 -12.45 3.65
N ASN A 55 1.85 -12.89 4.90
CA ASN A 55 2.63 -12.22 5.93
C ASN A 55 4.10 -12.03 5.56
N PHE A 56 4.71 -13.05 4.90
CA PHE A 56 6.09 -12.97 4.42
C PHE A 56 6.28 -11.84 3.40
N PHE A 57 5.36 -11.71 2.42
CA PHE A 57 5.44 -10.63 1.43
C PHE A 57 5.09 -9.26 2.02
N ASP A 58 4.15 -9.20 2.95
CA ASP A 58 3.84 -7.98 3.70
C ASP A 58 5.07 -7.52 4.48
N ASN A 59 5.78 -8.44 5.16
CA ASN A 59 7.02 -8.13 5.87
C ASN A 59 8.14 -7.60 4.94
N ILE A 60 8.29 -8.17 3.73
CA ILE A 60 9.23 -7.64 2.73
C ILE A 60 8.84 -6.21 2.34
N SER A 61 7.55 -5.91 2.28
CA SER A 61 7.03 -4.59 1.90
C SER A 61 7.18 -3.53 3.00
N GLU A 62 7.41 -3.93 4.26
CA GLU A 62 7.70 -2.98 5.35
C GLU A 62 9.02 -2.20 5.12
N ALA A 63 10.05 -2.83 4.52
CA ALA A 63 11.34 -2.17 4.32
C ALA A 63 11.25 -0.93 3.41
N PRO A 64 10.64 -0.96 2.21
CA PRO A 64 10.38 0.25 1.44
C PRO A 64 9.40 1.21 2.12
N SER A 65 8.45 0.72 2.93
CA SER A 65 7.53 1.59 3.69
C SER A 65 8.30 2.45 4.69
N VAL A 66 9.21 1.87 5.48
CA VAL A 66 10.08 2.62 6.41
C VAL A 66 10.81 3.77 5.71
N VAL A 67 11.37 3.52 4.52
CA VAL A 67 12.08 4.56 3.76
C VAL A 67 11.11 5.67 3.33
N ASN A 68 9.94 5.31 2.83
CA ASN A 68 8.92 6.28 2.41
C ASN A 68 8.39 7.10 3.59
N ASP A 69 8.20 6.51 4.76
CA ASP A 69 7.80 7.23 5.98
C ASP A 69 8.84 8.26 6.40
N VAL A 70 10.13 7.90 6.33
CA VAL A 70 11.22 8.86 6.60
C VAL A 70 11.18 10.01 5.58
N LEU A 71 11.02 9.71 4.28
CA LEU A 71 10.92 10.72 3.23
C LEU A 71 9.68 11.62 3.38
N GLN A 72 8.64 11.11 4.02
CA GLN A 72 7.42 11.82 4.37
C GLN A 72 7.48 12.58 5.69
N ALA A 73 8.60 12.51 6.41
CA ALA A 73 8.79 13.03 7.77
C ALA A 73 7.81 12.43 8.81
N SER A 74 7.29 11.23 8.56
CA SER A 74 6.42 10.44 9.45
C SER A 74 7.26 9.53 10.35
N PHE A 75 8.17 10.10 11.15
CA PHE A 75 9.20 9.34 11.90
C PHE A 75 8.66 8.33 12.91
N LEU A 76 7.50 8.60 13.52
CA LEU A 76 6.87 7.63 14.43
C LEU A 76 6.36 6.41 13.68
N GLN A 77 5.78 6.62 12.50
CA GLN A 77 5.33 5.54 11.64
C GLN A 77 6.54 4.75 11.12
N ALA A 78 7.58 5.44 10.65
CA ALA A 78 8.85 4.81 10.26
C ALA A 78 9.43 3.93 11.37
N ALA A 79 9.42 4.40 12.62
CA ALA A 79 9.87 3.61 13.76
C ALA A 79 8.96 2.41 14.03
N SER A 80 7.64 2.56 13.94
CA SER A 80 6.68 1.47 14.07
C SER A 80 6.90 0.39 13.02
N ASP A 81 7.04 0.78 11.75
CA ASP A 81 7.21 -0.14 10.63
C ASP A 81 8.60 -0.81 10.66
N ALA A 82 9.64 -0.09 11.11
CA ALA A 82 10.95 -0.68 11.37
C ALA A 82 10.90 -1.75 12.47
N TRP A 83 10.17 -1.51 13.55
CA TRP A 83 9.95 -2.50 14.61
C TRP A 83 9.12 -3.68 14.12
N ARG A 84 8.08 -3.46 13.33
CA ARG A 84 7.31 -4.53 12.69
C ARG A 84 8.22 -5.42 11.85
N PHE A 85 9.00 -4.80 10.94
CA PHE A 85 9.97 -5.53 10.11
C PHE A 85 10.95 -6.35 10.95
N ALA A 86 11.54 -5.76 12.00
CA ALA A 86 12.51 -6.45 12.87
C ALA A 86 11.87 -7.62 13.64
N LEU A 87 10.71 -7.41 14.26
CA LEU A 87 10.01 -8.44 15.03
C LEU A 87 9.54 -9.60 14.15
N ASN A 88 8.91 -9.28 13.02
CA ASN A 88 8.41 -10.28 12.09
C ASN A 88 9.54 -11.04 11.40
N SER A 89 10.66 -10.38 11.08
CA SER A 89 11.81 -11.04 10.46
C SER A 89 12.55 -11.97 11.45
N THR A 90 12.59 -11.63 12.73
CA THR A 90 13.30 -12.42 13.77
C THR A 90 12.39 -13.43 14.46
N LEU A 91 11.42 -12.94 15.23
CA LEU A 91 10.49 -13.77 16.01
C LEU A 91 9.41 -14.41 15.13
N GLY A 92 9.03 -13.75 14.02
CA GLY A 92 8.04 -14.22 13.05
C GLY A 92 8.60 -15.16 11.98
N ILE A 93 9.84 -15.65 12.10
CA ILE A 93 10.50 -16.54 11.13
C ILE A 93 10.42 -15.95 9.72
N PHE A 94 11.23 -14.90 9.47
CA PHE A 94 11.25 -14.15 8.20
C PHE A 94 9.90 -13.55 7.79
N GLY A 95 8.99 -13.31 8.73
CA GLY A 95 7.68 -12.70 8.48
C GLY A 95 6.56 -13.70 8.19
N ILE A 96 6.77 -15.01 8.27
CA ILE A 96 5.69 -16.02 8.14
C ILE A 96 4.61 -15.80 9.21
N PHE A 97 4.99 -15.39 10.41
CA PHE A 97 4.07 -15.04 11.50
C PHE A 97 4.11 -13.54 11.75
N ASP A 98 2.97 -12.88 11.75
CA ASP A 98 2.84 -11.45 12.10
C ASP A 98 2.80 -11.28 13.63
N VAL A 99 3.96 -11.40 14.25
CA VAL A 99 4.14 -11.24 15.70
C VAL A 99 3.93 -9.78 16.11
N ALA A 100 4.36 -8.84 15.28
CA ALA A 100 4.23 -7.41 15.53
C ALA A 100 2.76 -6.98 15.70
N LYS A 101 1.87 -7.51 14.87
CA LYS A 101 0.41 -7.28 15.00
C LYS A 101 -0.13 -7.83 16.32
N ALA A 102 0.31 -9.00 16.75
CA ALA A 102 -0.07 -9.58 18.04
C ALA A 102 0.42 -8.73 19.24
N MET A 103 1.51 -7.97 19.05
CA MET A 103 2.04 -7.01 20.03
C MET A 103 1.38 -5.62 19.96
N GLY A 104 0.38 -5.43 19.07
CA GLY A 104 -0.38 -4.18 18.94
C GLY A 104 0.14 -3.20 17.88
N LEU A 105 1.24 -3.52 17.17
CA LEU A 105 1.75 -2.71 16.06
C LEU A 105 0.92 -3.01 14.81
N GLN A 106 0.08 -2.07 14.39
CA GLN A 106 -0.78 -2.27 13.23
C GLN A 106 0.01 -2.11 11.92
N PRO A 107 -0.33 -2.91 10.88
CA PRO A 107 0.29 -2.75 9.57
C PRO A 107 -0.09 -1.39 8.97
N HIS A 108 0.87 -0.75 8.35
CA HIS A 108 0.73 0.50 7.63
C HIS A 108 1.25 0.33 6.21
N TYR A 109 0.58 0.93 5.25
CA TYR A 109 0.99 0.87 3.84
C TYR A 109 1.33 2.26 3.34
N THR A 110 2.53 2.40 2.83
CA THR A 110 2.95 3.58 2.07
C THR A 110 3.87 3.20 0.92
N ASP A 111 3.96 4.10 -0.06
CA ASP A 111 4.79 3.92 -1.25
C ASP A 111 5.32 5.28 -1.75
N PHE A 112 6.22 5.23 -2.74
CA PHE A 112 6.84 6.45 -3.25
C PHE A 112 5.84 7.35 -4.02
N GLY A 113 4.74 6.80 -4.56
CA GLY A 113 3.66 7.60 -5.14
C GLY A 113 2.93 8.44 -4.10
N LEU A 114 2.71 7.89 -2.87
CA LEU A 114 2.18 8.64 -1.73
C LEU A 114 3.17 9.69 -1.23
N THR A 115 4.46 9.36 -1.22
CA THR A 115 5.52 10.32 -0.90
C THR A 115 5.52 11.50 -1.86
N LEU A 116 5.40 11.26 -3.16
CA LEU A 116 5.28 12.33 -4.18
C LEU A 116 4.01 13.16 -3.99
N ALA A 117 2.89 12.51 -3.61
CA ALA A 117 1.66 13.22 -3.28
C ALA A 117 1.83 14.15 -2.08
N LYS A 118 2.50 13.68 -1.01
CA LYS A 118 2.83 14.47 0.18
C LYS A 118 3.78 15.64 -0.14
N TRP A 119 4.65 15.48 -1.13
CA TRP A 119 5.55 16.54 -1.62
C TRP A 119 4.86 17.53 -2.56
N GLY A 120 3.56 17.36 -2.84
CA GLY A 120 2.74 18.32 -3.59
C GLY A 120 2.30 17.86 -4.98
N TRP A 121 2.69 16.68 -5.44
CA TRP A 121 2.16 16.11 -6.69
C TRP A 121 0.86 15.36 -6.41
N SER A 122 -0.21 16.09 -6.05
CA SER A 122 -1.50 15.52 -5.65
C SER A 122 -2.27 14.93 -6.82
N ASP A 123 -2.31 15.63 -7.95
CA ASP A 123 -3.09 15.24 -9.13
C ASP A 123 -2.21 14.50 -10.14
N SER A 124 -2.74 13.42 -10.70
CA SER A 124 -2.01 12.61 -11.68
C SER A 124 -2.95 11.87 -12.61
N THR A 125 -2.63 11.89 -13.91
CA THR A 125 -3.40 11.22 -14.96
C THR A 125 -3.48 9.73 -14.72
N TYR A 126 -4.67 9.16 -14.83
CA TYR A 126 -4.91 7.72 -14.74
C TYR A 126 -4.24 6.99 -15.92
N LEU A 127 -3.61 5.88 -15.63
CA LEU A 127 -2.92 5.05 -16.62
C LEU A 127 -3.06 3.57 -16.26
N VAL A 128 -3.44 2.76 -17.22
CA VAL A 128 -3.40 1.30 -17.06
C VAL A 128 -2.05 0.79 -17.56
N MET A 129 -1.26 0.23 -16.65
CA MET A 129 0.01 -0.36 -17.01
C MET A 129 -0.20 -1.81 -17.47
N PRO A 130 0.36 -2.22 -18.63
CA PRO A 130 0.34 -3.60 -19.06
C PRO A 130 0.95 -4.51 -17.98
N ILE A 131 0.28 -5.62 -17.68
CA ILE A 131 0.64 -6.63 -16.66
C ILE A 131 0.46 -6.14 -15.22
N LEU A 132 0.77 -4.87 -14.92
CA LEU A 132 0.77 -4.31 -13.57
C LEU A 132 -0.61 -3.77 -13.13
N GLY A 133 -1.50 -3.46 -14.08
CA GLY A 133 -2.87 -3.03 -13.79
C GLY A 133 -3.05 -1.52 -13.63
N PRO A 134 -4.12 -1.10 -12.90
CA PRO A 134 -4.47 0.32 -12.73
C PRO A 134 -3.39 1.08 -11.97
N SER A 135 -3.11 2.30 -12.41
CA SER A 135 -2.11 3.19 -11.83
C SER A 135 -2.41 4.65 -12.19
N THR A 136 -1.51 5.55 -11.80
CA THR A 136 -1.40 6.90 -12.35
C THR A 136 0.05 7.14 -12.80
N LEU A 137 0.31 8.20 -13.53
CA LEU A 137 1.70 8.56 -13.93
C LEU A 137 2.60 8.73 -12.69
N ARG A 138 2.10 9.37 -11.64
CA ARG A 138 2.82 9.51 -10.37
C ARG A 138 3.08 8.15 -9.72
N ASP A 139 2.04 7.33 -9.59
CA ASP A 139 2.12 6.06 -8.85
C ASP A 139 2.93 5.02 -9.63
N GLY A 140 2.81 5.00 -10.97
CA GLY A 140 3.63 4.17 -11.84
C GLY A 140 5.12 4.55 -11.80
N GLY A 141 5.41 5.86 -11.86
CA GLY A 141 6.77 6.36 -11.65
C GLY A 141 7.28 6.03 -10.25
N GLY A 142 6.42 6.21 -9.24
CA GLY A 142 6.70 5.86 -7.85
C GLY A 142 7.00 4.37 -7.66
N LEU A 143 6.25 3.49 -8.31
CA LEU A 143 6.48 2.04 -8.27
C LEU A 143 7.86 1.67 -8.83
N ILE A 144 8.26 2.28 -9.95
CA ILE A 144 9.58 2.05 -10.56
C ILE A 144 10.68 2.47 -9.57
N ILE A 145 10.59 3.69 -9.02
CA ILE A 145 11.58 4.20 -8.07
C ILE A 145 11.60 3.33 -6.81
N ASN A 146 10.44 3.00 -6.25
CA ASN A 146 10.34 2.16 -5.08
C ASN A 146 10.98 0.77 -5.29
N TYR A 147 10.74 0.16 -6.47
CA TYR A 147 11.31 -1.14 -6.81
C TYR A 147 12.84 -1.07 -6.96
N PHE A 148 13.38 -0.11 -7.72
CA PHE A 148 14.81 -0.04 -8.01
C PHE A 148 15.66 0.55 -6.88
N SER A 149 15.08 1.41 -6.02
CA SER A 149 15.83 2.12 -4.99
C SER A 149 15.67 1.54 -3.59
N PHE A 150 14.48 1.04 -3.24
CA PHE A 150 14.13 0.72 -1.85
C PHE A 150 13.75 -0.75 -1.64
N SER A 151 13.49 -1.50 -2.73
CA SER A 151 13.00 -2.86 -2.62
C SER A 151 14.09 -3.85 -2.22
N VAL A 152 13.78 -4.73 -1.26
CA VAL A 152 14.61 -5.86 -0.84
C VAL A 152 14.92 -6.80 -2.00
N TYR A 153 14.06 -6.88 -3.00
CA TYR A 153 14.25 -7.75 -4.17
C TYR A 153 15.53 -7.47 -4.96
N GLN A 154 16.05 -6.22 -4.91
CA GLN A 154 17.30 -5.88 -5.62
C GLN A 154 18.53 -6.60 -5.06
N TYR A 155 18.49 -7.00 -3.81
CA TYR A 155 19.59 -7.70 -3.15
C TYR A 155 19.50 -9.23 -3.27
N ILE A 156 18.44 -9.75 -3.90
CA ILE A 156 18.24 -11.20 -4.07
C ILE A 156 18.89 -11.66 -5.37
N ASN A 157 19.88 -12.52 -5.25
CA ASN A 157 20.54 -13.21 -6.36
C ASN A 157 20.45 -14.73 -6.16
N PRO A 158 20.32 -15.55 -7.23
CA PRO A 158 20.27 -15.20 -8.66
C PRO A 158 18.90 -14.64 -9.12
N PHE A 159 18.89 -14.07 -10.32
CA PHE A 159 17.68 -13.50 -10.95
C PHE A 159 16.47 -14.45 -10.93
N ALA A 160 16.70 -15.75 -11.15
CA ALA A 160 15.63 -16.76 -11.14
C ALA A 160 14.88 -16.82 -9.80
N VAL A 161 15.59 -16.69 -8.67
CA VAL A 161 14.99 -16.65 -7.32
C VAL A 161 14.15 -15.39 -7.16
N ARG A 162 14.70 -14.25 -7.55
CA ARG A 162 13.98 -12.97 -7.51
C ARG A 162 12.70 -13.01 -8.36
N ALA A 163 12.79 -13.51 -9.60
CA ALA A 163 11.64 -13.65 -10.48
C ALA A 163 10.60 -14.64 -9.93
N GLY A 164 11.04 -15.74 -9.33
CA GLY A 164 10.17 -16.71 -8.66
C GLY A 164 9.41 -16.09 -7.46
N LEU A 165 10.09 -15.29 -6.63
CA LEU A 165 9.46 -14.60 -5.50
C LEU A 165 8.45 -13.54 -5.97
N LEU A 166 8.79 -12.76 -7.00
CA LEU A 166 7.86 -11.78 -7.57
C LEU A 166 6.63 -12.47 -8.18
N GLY A 167 6.82 -13.58 -8.89
CA GLY A 167 5.73 -14.38 -9.43
C GLY A 167 4.85 -14.99 -8.34
N LEU A 168 5.46 -15.50 -7.26
CA LEU A 168 4.73 -16.04 -6.11
C LEU A 168 3.94 -14.94 -5.38
N ASN A 169 4.53 -13.75 -5.23
CA ASN A 169 3.83 -12.61 -4.64
C ASN A 169 2.59 -12.20 -5.46
N LEU A 170 2.76 -12.08 -6.78
CA LEU A 170 1.65 -11.78 -7.69
C LEU A 170 0.55 -12.86 -7.61
N LEU A 171 0.95 -14.12 -7.58
CA LEU A 171 0.02 -15.25 -7.49
C LEU A 171 -0.73 -15.28 -6.16
N ASN A 172 -0.03 -15.03 -5.06
CA ASN A 172 -0.62 -14.93 -3.73
C ASN A 172 -1.60 -13.75 -3.64
N ALA A 173 -1.22 -12.56 -4.11
CA ALA A 173 -2.09 -11.38 -4.15
C ALA A 173 -3.35 -11.66 -4.99
N ARG A 174 -3.20 -12.29 -6.16
CA ARG A 174 -4.34 -12.65 -7.02
C ARG A 174 -5.23 -13.71 -6.38
N SER A 175 -4.64 -14.67 -5.69
CA SER A 175 -5.38 -15.69 -4.93
C SER A 175 -6.26 -15.03 -3.85
N ASN A 176 -5.73 -14.10 -3.09
CA ASN A 176 -6.47 -13.37 -2.05
C ASN A 176 -7.62 -12.52 -2.65
N ALA A 177 -7.48 -12.07 -3.90
CA ALA A 177 -8.47 -11.25 -4.58
C ALA A 177 -9.56 -12.05 -5.36
N LEU A 178 -9.49 -13.39 -5.44
CA LEU A 178 -10.39 -14.20 -6.28
C LEU A 178 -11.87 -13.99 -5.95
N ASP A 179 -12.21 -14.01 -4.66
CA ASP A 179 -13.62 -13.94 -4.22
C ASP A 179 -14.19 -12.54 -4.46
N PHE A 180 -13.40 -11.50 -4.18
CA PHE A 180 -13.78 -10.12 -4.45
C PHE A 180 -13.93 -9.84 -5.95
N ALA A 181 -13.01 -10.33 -6.78
CA ALA A 181 -13.06 -10.16 -8.24
C ALA A 181 -14.31 -10.79 -8.85
N SER A 182 -14.73 -11.97 -8.38
CA SER A 182 -15.93 -12.64 -8.86
C SER A 182 -17.20 -11.86 -8.56
N LEU A 183 -17.28 -11.20 -7.39
CA LEU A 183 -18.39 -10.32 -7.02
C LEU A 183 -18.43 -9.07 -7.91
N MET A 184 -17.28 -8.50 -8.23
CA MET A 184 -17.15 -7.30 -9.05
C MET A 184 -17.54 -7.55 -10.52
N GLU A 185 -17.17 -8.69 -11.06
CA GLU A 185 -17.53 -9.09 -12.45
C GLU A 185 -19.05 -9.19 -12.62
N THR A 186 -19.78 -9.62 -11.57
CA THR A 186 -21.24 -9.74 -11.60
C THR A 186 -21.95 -8.41 -11.37
N ALA A 187 -21.34 -7.45 -10.68
CA ALA A 187 -21.97 -6.19 -10.24
C ALA A 187 -21.75 -5.01 -11.18
N SER A 188 -20.77 -5.07 -12.09
CA SER A 188 -20.37 -3.92 -12.92
C SER A 188 -20.93 -3.97 -14.34
N PHE A 189 -21.52 -2.86 -14.79
CA PHE A 189 -22.00 -2.68 -16.18
C PHE A 189 -20.82 -2.43 -17.15
N ASP A 190 -19.81 -1.68 -16.73
CA ASP A 190 -18.53 -1.48 -17.44
C ASP A 190 -17.37 -1.78 -16.49
N PRO A 191 -16.72 -2.96 -16.61
CA PRO A 191 -15.62 -3.35 -15.72
C PRO A 191 -14.43 -2.41 -15.75
N TYR A 192 -14.14 -1.77 -16.88
CA TYR A 192 -13.07 -0.78 -17.00
C TYR A 192 -13.35 0.46 -16.15
N VAL A 193 -14.52 1.05 -16.31
CA VAL A 193 -14.93 2.25 -15.56
C VAL A 193 -14.99 1.93 -14.05
N PHE A 194 -15.48 0.75 -13.70
CA PHE A 194 -15.52 0.29 -12.32
C PHE A 194 -14.11 0.19 -11.72
N GLN A 195 -13.17 -0.49 -12.40
CA GLN A 195 -11.79 -0.64 -11.93
C GLN A 195 -11.10 0.71 -11.78
N ARG A 196 -11.26 1.61 -12.77
CA ARG A 196 -10.72 2.97 -12.74
C ARG A 196 -11.21 3.72 -11.50
N ASN A 197 -12.52 3.76 -11.30
CA ASN A 197 -13.12 4.52 -10.21
C ASN A 197 -12.75 3.92 -8.85
N ALA A 198 -12.75 2.60 -8.71
CA ALA A 198 -12.32 1.92 -7.49
C ALA A 198 -10.86 2.23 -7.14
N TYR A 199 -9.96 2.20 -8.13
CA TYR A 199 -8.55 2.56 -7.95
C TYR A 199 -8.40 4.02 -7.51
N LEU A 200 -9.02 4.96 -8.24
CA LEU A 200 -8.90 6.38 -7.95
C LEU A 200 -9.47 6.74 -6.56
N GLN A 201 -10.62 6.16 -6.19
CA GLN A 201 -11.21 6.38 -4.86
C GLN A 201 -10.31 5.84 -3.75
N HIS A 202 -9.80 4.61 -3.91
CA HIS A 202 -8.88 4.02 -2.94
C HIS A 202 -7.59 4.84 -2.83
N ARG A 203 -7.03 5.28 -3.96
CA ARG A 203 -5.81 6.08 -3.97
C ARG A 203 -6.01 7.45 -3.34
N GLN A 204 -7.13 8.10 -3.63
CA GLN A 204 -7.51 9.36 -3.00
C GLN A 204 -7.65 9.22 -1.47
N TYR A 205 -8.25 8.12 -1.01
CA TYR A 205 -8.33 7.82 0.42
C TYR A 205 -6.94 7.69 1.05
N LEU A 206 -6.02 6.95 0.44
CA LEU A 206 -4.64 6.80 0.94
C LEU A 206 -3.89 8.14 0.96
N ILE A 207 -4.05 8.97 -0.06
CA ILE A 207 -3.45 10.32 -0.11
C ILE A 207 -3.98 11.16 1.05
N GLN A 208 -5.30 11.16 1.29
CA GLN A 208 -5.88 11.91 2.40
C GLN A 208 -5.37 11.44 3.76
N GLN A 209 -5.21 10.13 3.95
CA GLN A 209 -4.60 9.60 5.17
C GLN A 209 -3.16 10.10 5.33
N THR A 210 -2.32 9.96 4.29
CA THR A 210 -0.92 10.39 4.29
C THR A 210 -0.77 11.91 4.55
N LEU A 211 -1.69 12.73 4.04
CA LEU A 211 -1.71 14.18 4.29
C LEU A 211 -2.21 14.53 5.71
N ALA A 212 -3.11 13.72 6.27
CA ALA A 212 -3.65 13.90 7.61
C ALA A 212 -2.68 13.43 8.72
N GLU A 213 -1.69 12.58 8.38
CA GLU A 213 -0.64 12.19 9.31
C GLU A 213 0.14 13.42 9.77
N LYS A 214 -0.04 13.79 11.04
CA LYS A 214 0.69 14.90 11.63
C LYS A 214 2.16 14.53 11.73
N PRO A 215 3.09 15.42 11.30
CA PRO A 215 4.48 15.26 11.67
C PRO A 215 4.56 15.18 13.20
N PHE A 216 5.54 14.45 13.72
CA PHE A 216 5.72 14.19 15.16
C PHE A 216 5.56 15.50 15.97
N TYR A 217 4.36 15.72 16.46
CA TYR A 217 4.03 16.80 17.39
C TYR A 217 3.71 16.17 18.74
N ILE A 218 4.62 16.32 19.70
CA ILE A 218 4.29 16.09 21.10
C ILE A 218 3.35 17.24 21.49
N PRO A 219 2.04 16.97 21.74
CA PRO A 219 1.16 18.02 22.22
C PRO A 219 1.78 18.60 23.50
N ASN A 220 1.99 19.90 23.49
CA ASN A 220 2.56 20.61 24.64
C ASN A 220 1.73 20.39 25.93
N ASP A 221 0.52 19.86 25.78
CA ASP A 221 -0.48 19.65 26.83
C ASP A 221 -0.30 18.30 27.55
N THR A 222 0.51 17.39 27.04
CA THR A 222 0.77 16.08 27.69
C THR A 222 2.04 16.06 28.54
N VAL A 223 2.67 17.22 28.79
CA VAL A 223 3.84 17.31 29.65
C VAL A 223 3.37 17.61 31.10
N PRO A 224 3.26 16.59 31.98
CA PRO A 224 2.60 16.71 33.30
C PRO A 224 3.28 17.68 34.28
N TRP A 225 4.43 18.27 33.90
CA TRP A 225 5.20 19.16 34.77
C TRP A 225 4.98 20.67 34.47
N LYS A 226 4.37 21.05 33.32
CA LYS A 226 4.14 22.46 32.98
C LYS A 226 3.15 23.15 33.93
N ASP A 227 2.15 22.42 34.40
CA ASP A 227 1.14 22.98 35.30
C ASP A 227 1.70 23.28 36.73
N LYS A 228 2.82 22.62 37.10
CA LYS A 228 3.47 22.85 38.41
C LYS A 228 4.37 24.08 38.47
N VAL A 229 4.76 24.63 37.31
CA VAL A 229 5.69 25.79 37.26
C VAL A 229 4.91 27.11 37.25
N SER A 230 3.68 27.12 36.73
CA SER A 230 2.87 28.36 36.66
C SER A 230 2.19 28.74 38.01
N THR A 231 1.87 27.75 38.84
CA THR A 231 1.20 27.98 40.14
C THR A 231 2.13 28.48 41.24
N ASN A 232 3.43 28.36 41.06
CA ASN A 232 4.38 28.76 42.11
C ASN A 232 4.89 30.24 41.98
N ARG A 233 4.48 30.97 40.91
CA ARG A 233 4.87 32.38 40.71
C ARG A 233 3.85 33.42 41.22
N SER A 234 2.61 32.99 41.56
CA SER A 234 1.56 33.93 42.00
C SER A 234 1.48 34.17 43.51
N HIS A 235 2.31 33.49 44.33
CA HIS A 235 2.25 33.63 45.81
C HIS A 235 3.43 34.37 46.46
N LYS A 236 4.27 35.08 45.69
CA LYS A 236 5.45 35.72 46.26
C LYS A 236 5.42 37.27 46.30
N TYR A 237 4.29 37.92 45.94
CA TYR A 237 4.09 39.36 46.09
C TYR A 237 2.64 39.66 46.53
N ARG A 238 2.36 39.47 47.82
CA ARG A 238 1.35 40.21 48.60
C ARG A 238 1.88 40.37 50.03
#